data_37800a58107b5ed828a1649427ae9182
#
_entry.id   37800a58107b5ed828a1649427ae9182
#
_cell.length_a   1.000
_cell.length_b   1.000
_cell.length_c   1.000
_cell.angle_alpha   90.00
_cell.angle_beta   90.00
_cell.angle_gamma   90.00
#
_symmetry.space_group_name_H-M   'P 1'
#
loop_
_entity.id
_entity.type
_entity.pdbx_description
1 polymer ?
#
loop_
_entity_poly.entity_id
_entity_poly.type
_entity_poly.pdbx_seq_one_letter_code
_entity_poly.pdbx_strand_id
1 'polypeptide(L)'
;MKAEYQSLLTSVNNDNWQGLHPNATEAVPLPDGGEKALQSSNEFTISEDASEFTQSAKEAYESVLKYAGASLKYDDVDKRIIANVRNGDYTTDGSNGSEKGLIDKASDVGGWPEYKKETGPKDTDGDGIPDEWETANGLNPKSKADGAKYTLSKTYTNLEVYLNSLVETLSLIHISEPTRL
;
A
#
# COMPACT_ATOMS: atom_id res chain seq x y z
N MET A 1 -12.03 19.37 -4.96
CA MET A 1 -12.17 18.73 -6.30
C MET A 1 -12.83 19.74 -7.22
N LYS A 2 -12.31 19.94 -8.46
CA LYS A 2 -12.89 20.90 -9.38
C LYS A 2 -14.29 20.46 -9.82
N ALA A 3 -15.22 21.43 -9.97
CA ALA A 3 -16.62 21.15 -10.31
C ALA A 3 -16.78 20.37 -11.64
N GLU A 4 -15.84 20.52 -12.56
CA GLU A 4 -15.83 19.82 -13.85
C GLU A 4 -15.71 18.28 -13.72
N TYR A 5 -15.10 17.78 -12.66
CA TYR A 5 -14.98 16.34 -12.41
C TYR A 5 -16.14 15.78 -11.57
N GLN A 6 -16.93 16.64 -10.95
CA GLN A 6 -18.00 16.19 -10.06
C GLN A 6 -19.14 15.49 -10.80
N SER A 7 -19.50 16.01 -11.98
CA SER A 7 -20.53 15.40 -12.84
C SER A 7 -20.08 14.05 -13.40
N LEU A 8 -18.81 13.95 -13.82
CA LEU A 8 -18.22 12.70 -14.30
C LEU A 8 -18.18 11.65 -13.19
N LEU A 9 -17.73 12.01 -12.01
CA LEU A 9 -17.70 11.12 -10.84
C LEU A 9 -19.10 10.63 -10.45
N THR A 10 -20.09 11.51 -10.47
CA THR A 10 -21.47 11.13 -10.20
C THR A 10 -21.99 10.14 -11.24
N SER A 11 -21.69 10.35 -12.50
CA SER A 11 -22.05 9.46 -13.59
C SER A 11 -21.43 8.07 -13.45
N VAL A 12 -20.11 8.03 -13.20
CA VAL A 12 -19.35 6.78 -13.01
C VAL A 12 -19.77 6.05 -11.72
N ASN A 13 -20.07 6.76 -10.63
CA ASN A 13 -20.55 6.15 -9.41
C ASN A 13 -21.96 5.53 -9.54
N ASN A 14 -22.79 6.10 -10.40
CA ASN A 14 -24.12 5.54 -10.69
C ASN A 14 -24.07 4.38 -11.69
N ASP A 15 -23.10 4.40 -12.60
CA ASP A 15 -22.87 3.37 -13.60
C ASP A 15 -21.38 3.30 -13.93
N ASN A 16 -20.68 2.34 -13.37
CA ASN A 16 -19.22 2.17 -13.54
C ASN A 16 -18.80 2.00 -15.02
N TRP A 17 -19.71 1.55 -15.87
CA TRP A 17 -19.44 1.43 -17.30
C TRP A 17 -19.26 2.78 -17.99
N GLN A 18 -19.74 3.86 -17.42
CA GLN A 18 -19.51 5.23 -17.92
C GLN A 18 -18.03 5.65 -17.86
N GLY A 19 -17.21 4.97 -17.05
CA GLY A 19 -15.76 5.17 -16.99
C GLY A 19 -14.97 4.30 -17.94
N LEU A 20 -15.59 3.37 -18.65
CA LEU A 20 -14.94 2.46 -19.58
C LEU A 20 -14.96 3.04 -20.99
N HIS A 21 -13.78 3.23 -21.56
CA HIS A 21 -13.61 3.72 -22.94
C HIS A 21 -12.75 2.73 -23.74
N PRO A 22 -13.36 1.70 -24.36
CA PRO A 22 -12.61 0.73 -25.14
C PRO A 22 -11.89 1.40 -26.31
N ASN A 23 -10.59 1.17 -26.43
CA ASN A 23 -9.79 1.65 -27.55
C ASN A 23 -9.89 0.66 -28.73
N ALA A 24 -11.01 0.67 -29.44
CA ALA A 24 -11.21 -0.17 -30.61
C ALA A 24 -10.52 0.42 -31.84
N THR A 25 -9.88 -0.44 -32.62
CA THR A 25 -9.23 -0.10 -33.88
C THR A 25 -9.73 -1.01 -34.99
N GLU A 26 -9.40 -0.68 -36.24
CA GLU A 26 -9.72 -1.56 -37.38
C GLU A 26 -9.08 -2.95 -37.24
N ALA A 27 -7.88 -3.02 -36.65
CA ALA A 27 -7.17 -4.28 -36.39
C ALA A 27 -7.72 -5.05 -35.17
N VAL A 28 -8.30 -4.34 -34.20
CA VAL A 28 -8.91 -4.92 -32.97
C VAL A 28 -10.28 -4.27 -32.80
N PRO A 29 -11.29 -4.71 -33.58
CA PRO A 29 -12.63 -4.18 -33.48
C PRO A 29 -13.32 -4.62 -32.18
N LEU A 30 -14.36 -3.88 -31.79
CA LEU A 30 -15.27 -4.35 -30.75
C LEU A 30 -15.97 -5.64 -31.20
N PRO A 31 -16.31 -6.53 -30.26
CA PRO A 31 -17.10 -7.73 -30.56
C PRO A 31 -18.50 -7.36 -31.08
N ASP A 32 -19.16 -8.33 -31.73
CA ASP A 32 -20.56 -8.17 -32.13
C ASP A 32 -21.42 -7.84 -30.90
N GLY A 33 -22.19 -6.75 -30.98
CA GLY A 33 -22.91 -6.17 -29.85
C GLY A 33 -22.20 -4.99 -29.18
N GLY A 34 -21.01 -4.61 -29.67
CA GLY A 34 -20.27 -3.43 -29.25
C GLY A 34 -19.78 -3.48 -27.80
N GLU A 35 -19.71 -2.33 -27.15
CA GLU A 35 -19.26 -2.22 -25.76
C GLU A 35 -20.09 -3.06 -24.79
N LYS A 36 -21.37 -3.22 -25.06
CA LYS A 36 -22.28 -3.99 -24.23
C LYS A 36 -21.92 -5.48 -24.17
N ALA A 37 -21.30 -6.01 -25.21
CA ALA A 37 -20.82 -7.39 -25.24
C ALA A 37 -19.58 -7.64 -24.37
N LEU A 38 -18.89 -6.58 -23.93
CA LEU A 38 -17.78 -6.65 -22.99
C LEU A 38 -18.24 -6.72 -21.53
N GLN A 39 -19.51 -6.46 -21.28
CA GLN A 39 -20.07 -6.46 -19.92
C GLN A 39 -20.43 -7.87 -19.48
N SER A 40 -19.96 -8.28 -18.32
CA SER A 40 -20.40 -9.49 -17.64
C SER A 40 -21.44 -9.15 -16.57
N SER A 41 -22.53 -9.92 -16.51
CA SER A 41 -23.51 -9.82 -15.43
C SER A 41 -23.08 -10.56 -14.16
N ASN A 42 -22.04 -11.38 -14.27
CA ASN A 42 -21.49 -12.15 -13.17
C ASN A 42 -20.08 -11.66 -12.85
N GLU A 43 -19.77 -11.53 -11.58
CA GLU A 43 -18.42 -11.29 -11.10
C GLU A 43 -17.53 -12.50 -11.43
N PHE A 44 -16.29 -12.23 -11.86
CA PHE A 44 -15.32 -13.28 -12.09
C PHE A 44 -14.71 -13.70 -10.75
N THR A 45 -14.93 -14.93 -10.36
CA THR A 45 -14.27 -15.53 -9.22
C THR A 45 -12.90 -16.05 -9.64
N ILE A 46 -11.81 -15.43 -9.14
CA ILE A 46 -10.44 -15.83 -9.45
C ILE A 46 -10.09 -17.11 -8.70
N SER A 47 -10.42 -17.17 -7.40
CA SER A 47 -10.36 -18.38 -6.56
C SER A 47 -11.24 -18.17 -5.34
N GLU A 48 -11.66 -19.27 -4.69
CA GLU A 48 -12.40 -19.19 -3.43
C GLU A 48 -11.56 -18.52 -2.34
N ASP A 49 -10.26 -18.79 -2.32
CA ASP A 49 -9.31 -18.22 -1.36
C ASP A 49 -9.12 -16.71 -1.55
N ALA A 50 -9.19 -16.19 -2.78
CA ALA A 50 -9.05 -14.77 -3.05
C ALA A 50 -10.21 -13.94 -2.48
N SER A 51 -11.42 -14.51 -2.38
CA SER A 51 -12.59 -13.82 -1.84
C SER A 51 -12.47 -13.53 -0.34
N GLU A 52 -11.75 -14.37 0.40
CA GLU A 52 -11.54 -14.23 1.84
C GLU A 52 -10.65 -13.01 2.17
N PHE A 53 -9.79 -12.61 1.24
CA PHE A 53 -8.87 -11.47 1.38
C PHE A 53 -9.28 -10.22 0.59
N THR A 54 -10.40 -10.28 -0.12
CA THR A 54 -10.87 -9.15 -0.93
C THR A 54 -11.54 -8.10 -0.04
N GLN A 55 -10.97 -6.91 -0.02
CA GLN A 55 -11.54 -5.75 0.65
C GLN A 55 -12.45 -4.96 -0.30
N SER A 56 -13.43 -4.25 0.25
CA SER A 56 -14.13 -3.22 -0.51
C SER A 56 -13.16 -2.11 -0.92
N ALA A 57 -13.44 -1.41 -2.03
CA ALA A 57 -12.62 -0.30 -2.50
C ALA A 57 -12.41 0.78 -1.41
N LYS A 58 -13.42 1.01 -0.56
CA LYS A 58 -13.33 1.96 0.55
C LYS A 58 -12.38 1.48 1.65
N GLU A 59 -12.46 0.23 2.03
CA GLU A 59 -11.56 -0.36 3.03
C GLU A 59 -10.13 -0.40 2.50
N ALA A 60 -9.93 -0.79 1.25
CA ALA A 60 -8.63 -0.78 0.60
C ALA A 60 -8.02 0.65 0.56
N TYR A 61 -8.83 1.66 0.24
CA TYR A 61 -8.41 3.05 0.26
C TYR A 61 -7.91 3.49 1.65
N GLU A 62 -8.68 3.23 2.69
CA GLU A 62 -8.28 3.58 4.06
C GLU A 62 -7.05 2.77 4.52
N SER A 63 -6.97 1.49 4.17
CA SER A 63 -5.81 0.64 4.47
C SER A 63 -4.55 1.16 3.80
N VAL A 64 -4.61 1.54 2.53
CA VAL A 64 -3.46 2.11 1.81
C VAL A 64 -3.00 3.41 2.44
N LEU A 65 -3.92 4.34 2.74
CA LEU A 65 -3.56 5.62 3.37
C LEU A 65 -3.00 5.47 4.77
N LYS A 66 -3.33 4.38 5.46
CA LYS A 66 -2.87 4.13 6.83
C LYS A 66 -1.56 3.35 6.91
N TYR A 67 -1.33 2.45 5.96
CA TYR A 67 -0.29 1.44 6.11
C TYR A 67 0.73 1.39 4.97
N ALA A 68 0.51 2.08 3.84
CA ALA A 68 1.47 2.05 2.73
C ALA A 68 2.77 2.80 3.08
N GLY A 69 3.90 2.27 2.62
CA GLY A 69 5.21 2.88 2.82
C GLY A 69 5.73 2.75 4.24
N ALA A 70 6.46 3.75 4.73
CA ALA A 70 7.07 3.77 6.06
C ALA A 70 6.04 4.06 7.18
N SER A 71 4.97 3.28 7.25
CA SER A 71 3.78 3.53 8.06
C SER A 71 4.02 3.55 9.57
N LEU A 72 5.10 2.93 10.05
CA LEU A 72 5.49 2.98 11.45
C LEU A 72 5.83 4.42 11.87
N LYS A 73 6.42 5.20 10.97
CA LYS A 73 6.76 6.61 11.20
C LYS A 73 6.84 7.36 9.88
N TYR A 74 5.72 7.91 9.45
CA TYR A 74 5.66 8.76 8.26
C TYR A 74 6.49 10.03 8.43
N ASP A 75 7.27 10.37 7.42
CA ASP A 75 7.93 11.65 7.30
C ASP A 75 6.97 12.74 6.78
N ASP A 76 7.47 13.96 6.60
CA ASP A 76 6.63 15.08 6.18
C ASP A 76 6.22 14.99 4.70
N VAL A 77 6.99 14.27 3.87
CA VAL A 77 6.63 13.99 2.47
C VAL A 77 5.45 13.02 2.42
N ASP A 78 5.54 11.91 3.16
CA ASP A 78 4.46 10.92 3.26
C ASP A 78 3.17 11.56 3.79
N LYS A 79 3.26 12.32 4.88
CA LYS A 79 2.11 13.02 5.47
C LYS A 79 1.44 13.98 4.48
N ARG A 80 2.23 14.73 3.72
CA ARG A 80 1.71 15.64 2.69
C ARG A 80 0.98 14.87 1.58
N ILE A 81 1.59 13.80 1.07
CA ILE A 81 1.00 12.96 0.01
C ILE A 81 -0.31 12.34 0.50
N ILE A 82 -0.31 11.75 1.70
CA ILE A 82 -1.51 11.15 2.30
C ILE A 82 -2.62 12.20 2.47
N ALA A 83 -2.26 13.41 2.94
CA ALA A 83 -3.23 14.50 3.08
C ALA A 83 -3.82 14.93 1.73
N ASN A 84 -2.99 15.09 0.70
CA ASN A 84 -3.43 15.44 -0.64
C ASN A 84 -4.38 14.38 -1.22
N VAL A 85 -4.05 13.10 -1.07
CA VAL A 85 -4.91 12.00 -1.53
C VAL A 85 -6.24 12.00 -0.77
N ARG A 86 -6.21 12.15 0.56
CA ARG A 86 -7.42 12.16 1.39
C ARG A 86 -8.35 13.32 1.07
N ASN A 87 -7.79 14.50 0.83
CA ASN A 87 -8.56 15.71 0.51
C ASN A 87 -8.95 15.79 -0.97
N GLY A 88 -8.36 14.98 -1.84
CA GLY A 88 -8.54 15.07 -3.28
C GLY A 88 -8.03 16.38 -3.86
N ASP A 89 -6.93 16.90 -3.32
CA ASP A 89 -6.33 18.18 -3.71
C ASP A 89 -4.82 18.07 -3.92
N TYR A 90 -4.20 19.20 -4.20
CA TYR A 90 -2.75 19.35 -4.25
C TYR A 90 -2.37 20.73 -3.69
N THR A 91 -1.18 20.80 -3.10
CA THR A 91 -0.72 22.00 -2.38
C THR A 91 0.34 22.79 -3.15
N THR A 92 0.94 22.20 -4.19
CA THR A 92 2.08 22.80 -4.90
C THR A 92 2.09 22.38 -6.34
N ASP A 93 2.44 23.30 -7.23
CA ASP A 93 2.77 23.04 -8.63
C ASP A 93 4.29 23.01 -8.83
N GLY A 94 4.74 22.45 -9.93
CA GLY A 94 6.15 22.40 -10.29
C GLY A 94 6.71 23.77 -10.65
N SER A 95 7.97 24.00 -10.32
CA SER A 95 8.66 25.29 -10.57
C SER A 95 9.07 25.49 -12.03
N ASN A 96 8.96 24.50 -12.89
CA ASN A 96 9.34 24.54 -14.29
C ASN A 96 8.14 24.25 -15.24
N GLY A 97 6.92 24.59 -14.77
CA GLY A 97 5.71 24.53 -15.59
C GLY A 97 4.84 23.29 -15.43
N SER A 98 5.21 22.34 -14.58
CA SER A 98 4.32 21.27 -14.17
C SER A 98 3.21 21.79 -13.27
N GLU A 99 2.00 21.29 -13.47
CA GLU A 99 0.77 21.73 -12.78
C GLU A 99 0.06 20.56 -12.11
N LYS A 100 -0.98 20.88 -11.33
CA LYS A 100 -1.90 19.90 -10.71
C LYS A 100 -1.20 18.92 -9.77
N GLY A 101 -0.27 19.42 -8.97
CA GLY A 101 0.45 18.64 -7.97
C GLY A 101 1.65 17.87 -8.49
N LEU A 102 1.94 17.97 -9.79
CA LEU A 102 3.18 17.44 -10.35
C LEU A 102 4.33 18.39 -10.02
N ILE A 103 5.36 17.87 -9.37
CA ILE A 103 6.56 18.63 -9.03
C ILE A 103 7.67 18.37 -10.05
N ASP A 104 8.48 19.38 -10.34
CA ASP A 104 9.64 19.25 -11.27
C ASP A 104 10.91 18.85 -10.51
N LYS A 105 10.99 19.19 -9.22
CA LYS A 105 12.14 18.89 -8.34
C LYS A 105 11.71 18.82 -6.89
N ALA A 106 12.48 18.14 -6.06
CA ALA A 106 12.21 17.97 -4.63
C ALA A 106 12.03 19.31 -3.88
N SER A 107 12.78 20.35 -4.28
CA SER A 107 12.70 21.67 -3.65
C SER A 107 11.36 22.39 -3.84
N ASP A 108 10.52 21.96 -4.78
CA ASP A 108 9.18 22.53 -4.98
C ASP A 108 8.25 22.25 -3.80
N VAL A 109 8.57 21.21 -3.03
CA VAL A 109 7.84 20.77 -1.84
C VAL A 109 8.68 20.78 -0.57
N GLY A 110 9.70 21.65 -0.52
CA GLY A 110 10.55 21.82 0.67
C GLY A 110 11.83 21.00 0.68
N GLY A 111 12.11 20.22 -0.38
CA GLY A 111 13.31 19.40 -0.51
C GLY A 111 13.19 18.05 0.20
N TRP A 112 14.35 17.45 0.46
CA TRP A 112 14.43 16.19 1.20
C TRP A 112 14.20 16.42 2.68
N PRO A 113 13.46 15.53 3.39
CA PRO A 113 13.30 15.63 4.83
C PRO A 113 14.64 15.52 5.56
N GLU A 114 14.80 16.27 6.65
CA GLU A 114 15.91 16.09 7.57
C GLU A 114 15.59 14.95 8.56
N TYR A 115 16.25 13.82 8.40
CA TYR A 115 16.09 12.69 9.30
C TYR A 115 16.97 12.89 10.55
N LYS A 116 16.34 13.07 11.70
CA LYS A 116 17.05 13.09 12.98
C LYS A 116 17.42 11.67 13.37
N LYS A 117 18.70 11.47 13.72
CA LYS A 117 19.14 10.21 14.29
C LYS A 117 18.46 10.02 15.64
N GLU A 118 17.62 9.02 15.75
CA GLU A 118 16.99 8.61 17.01
C GLU A 118 17.78 7.46 17.61
N THR A 119 17.69 7.31 18.93
CA THR A 119 18.23 6.15 19.62
C THR A 119 17.25 5.00 19.39
N GLY A 120 17.71 3.95 18.73
CA GLY A 120 16.93 2.72 18.58
C GLY A 120 16.66 2.04 19.92
N PRO A 121 15.72 1.11 19.98
CA PRO A 121 15.52 0.27 21.15
C PRO A 121 16.81 -0.50 21.46
N LYS A 122 16.97 -0.88 22.73
CA LYS A 122 18.15 -1.61 23.18
C LYS A 122 18.18 -3.01 22.57
N ASP A 123 19.31 -3.35 21.97
CA ASP A 123 19.64 -4.65 21.40
C ASP A 123 21.01 -5.05 21.95
N THR A 124 21.05 -5.99 22.91
CA THR A 124 22.26 -6.29 23.67
C THR A 124 23.25 -7.16 22.90
N ASP A 125 22.79 -8.07 22.09
CA ASP A 125 23.63 -9.01 21.33
C ASP A 125 23.86 -8.61 19.86
N GLY A 126 23.12 -7.61 19.39
CA GLY A 126 23.28 -7.02 18.06
C GLY A 126 22.80 -7.95 16.95
N ASP A 127 21.71 -8.66 17.14
CA ASP A 127 21.11 -9.51 16.12
C ASP A 127 20.01 -8.80 15.31
N GLY A 128 19.61 -7.60 15.74
CA GLY A 128 18.60 -6.76 15.08
C GLY A 128 17.21 -6.87 15.73
N ILE A 129 17.06 -7.65 16.81
CA ILE A 129 15.83 -7.77 17.59
C ILE A 129 16.02 -7.04 18.93
N PRO A 130 15.10 -6.15 19.34
CA PRO A 130 15.21 -5.48 20.63
C PRO A 130 15.04 -6.42 21.81
N ASP A 131 15.85 -6.21 22.89
CA ASP A 131 15.82 -6.97 24.15
C ASP A 131 14.40 -7.16 24.72
N GLU A 132 13.60 -6.09 24.66
CA GLU A 132 12.23 -6.09 25.18
C GLU A 132 11.32 -7.01 24.37
N TRP A 133 11.44 -6.94 23.04
CA TRP A 133 10.65 -7.79 22.14
C TRP A 133 11.05 -9.26 22.26
N GLU A 134 12.36 -9.54 22.35
CA GLU A 134 12.86 -10.90 22.56
C GLU A 134 12.32 -11.51 23.87
N THR A 135 12.43 -10.75 24.96
CA THR A 135 11.90 -11.17 26.26
C THR A 135 10.41 -11.46 26.22
N ALA A 136 9.64 -10.61 25.56
CA ALA A 136 8.19 -10.77 25.42
C ALA A 136 7.80 -12.00 24.57
N ASN A 137 8.67 -12.41 23.63
CA ASN A 137 8.44 -13.54 22.73
C ASN A 137 9.23 -14.81 23.11
N GLY A 138 9.87 -14.83 24.30
CA GLY A 138 10.57 -16.02 24.82
C GLY A 138 11.90 -16.30 24.14
N LEU A 139 12.51 -15.30 23.51
CA LEU A 139 13.87 -15.34 23.00
C LEU A 139 14.89 -14.89 24.07
N ASN A 140 16.16 -14.97 23.74
CA ASN A 140 17.23 -14.62 24.68
C ASN A 140 18.01 -13.37 24.22
N PRO A 141 17.85 -12.21 24.87
CA PRO A 141 18.51 -10.93 24.50
C PRO A 141 20.06 -10.95 24.58
N LYS A 142 20.66 -12.09 24.82
CA LYS A 142 22.12 -12.28 24.89
C LYS A 142 22.63 -13.36 23.95
N SER A 143 21.79 -13.83 23.03
CA SER A 143 22.08 -14.94 22.15
C SER A 143 21.89 -14.56 20.69
N LYS A 144 22.80 -13.80 20.12
CA LYS A 144 22.78 -13.40 18.71
C LYS A 144 22.37 -14.51 17.71
N ALA A 145 22.56 -15.76 18.10
CA ALA A 145 22.28 -16.90 17.24
C ALA A 145 20.78 -17.23 17.13
N ASP A 146 19.94 -16.70 17.98
CA ASP A 146 18.52 -17.06 17.96
C ASP A 146 17.70 -16.19 17.00
N GLY A 147 18.15 -15.00 16.63
CA GLY A 147 17.55 -14.20 15.57
C GLY A 147 17.44 -14.94 14.24
N ALA A 148 18.40 -15.79 13.93
CA ALA A 148 18.40 -16.62 12.70
C ALA A 148 17.64 -17.96 12.84
N LYS A 149 17.09 -18.28 14.02
CA LYS A 149 16.32 -19.52 14.22
C LYS A 149 14.87 -19.37 13.80
N TYR A 150 14.21 -20.51 13.62
CA TYR A 150 12.81 -20.65 13.24
C TYR A 150 11.95 -21.11 14.44
N THR A 151 12.13 -20.47 15.62
CA THR A 151 11.44 -20.91 16.84
C THR A 151 10.03 -20.33 16.97
N LEU A 152 9.81 -19.12 16.43
CA LEU A 152 8.52 -18.43 16.45
C LEU A 152 7.66 -18.76 15.22
N SER A 153 8.29 -19.11 14.11
CA SER A 153 7.63 -19.50 12.87
C SER A 153 8.35 -20.70 12.26
N LYS A 154 7.63 -21.49 11.46
CA LYS A 154 8.24 -22.57 10.65
C LYS A 154 8.80 -22.04 9.33
N THR A 155 8.35 -20.88 8.88
CA THR A 155 8.63 -20.30 7.57
C THR A 155 9.60 -19.13 7.64
N TYR A 156 9.51 -18.33 8.73
CA TYR A 156 10.30 -17.12 8.93
C TYR A 156 11.26 -17.27 10.10
N THR A 157 12.46 -16.70 9.95
CA THR A 157 13.38 -16.55 11.08
C THR A 157 12.80 -15.65 12.17
N ASN A 158 13.30 -15.74 13.40
CA ASN A 158 12.81 -14.87 14.48
C ASN A 158 12.99 -13.39 14.17
N LEU A 159 14.08 -13.00 13.49
CA LEU A 159 14.30 -11.64 13.01
C LEU A 159 13.23 -11.22 11.97
N GLU A 160 12.90 -12.09 11.03
CA GLU A 160 11.83 -11.80 10.04
C GLU A 160 10.46 -11.68 10.72
N VAL A 161 10.18 -12.51 11.73
CA VAL A 161 8.95 -12.39 12.53
C VAL A 161 8.90 -11.05 13.25
N TYR A 162 10.01 -10.60 13.85
CA TYR A 162 10.10 -9.28 14.44
C TYR A 162 9.88 -8.16 13.42
N LEU A 163 10.58 -8.20 12.29
CA LEU A 163 10.42 -7.18 11.23
C LEU A 163 9.00 -7.13 10.67
N ASN A 164 8.37 -8.29 10.49
CA ASN A 164 6.97 -8.35 10.06
C ASN A 164 6.03 -7.77 11.12
N SER A 165 6.31 -7.97 12.42
CA SER A 165 5.47 -7.42 13.50
C SER A 165 5.43 -5.88 13.50
N LEU A 166 6.44 -5.22 12.95
CA LEU A 166 6.48 -3.75 12.82
C LEU A 166 5.45 -3.21 11.81
N VAL A 167 5.01 -4.06 10.87
CA VAL A 167 4.07 -3.73 9.78
C VAL A 167 2.91 -4.73 9.71
N GLU A 168 2.61 -5.39 10.79
CA GLU A 168 1.72 -6.56 10.88
C GLU A 168 0.31 -6.31 10.33
N THR A 169 -0.17 -5.07 10.40
CA THR A 169 -1.51 -4.71 9.87
C THR A 169 -1.57 -4.77 8.33
N LEU A 170 -0.43 -4.67 7.64
CA LEU A 170 -0.33 -4.88 6.19
C LEU A 170 -0.08 -6.36 5.86
N SER A 171 0.56 -7.08 6.76
CA SER A 171 0.98 -8.47 6.58
C SER A 171 -0.18 -9.45 6.60
N LEU A 172 -1.28 -9.15 7.27
CA LEU A 172 -2.48 -9.98 7.29
C LEU A 172 -3.13 -10.13 5.90
N ILE A 173 -2.81 -9.23 4.96
CA ILE A 173 -3.29 -9.31 3.58
C ILE A 173 -2.43 -10.26 2.72
N HIS A 174 -1.23 -10.67 3.17
CA HIS A 174 -0.25 -11.39 2.35
C HIS A 174 0.28 -12.68 2.95
N ILE A 175 -0.16 -13.12 4.13
CA ILE A 175 0.28 -14.37 4.75
C ILE A 175 -0.79 -15.47 4.59
N SER A 176 -1.29 -15.68 3.41
CA SER A 176 -1.61 -17.03 2.97
C SER A 176 -0.40 -17.51 2.16
N GLU A 177 0.30 -18.53 2.67
CA GLU A 177 1.39 -19.15 1.94
C GLU A 177 0.91 -19.47 0.52
N PRO A 178 1.68 -19.12 -0.54
CA PRO A 178 1.43 -19.74 -1.83
C PRO A 178 1.69 -21.24 -1.63
N THR A 179 0.65 -22.02 -1.60
CA THR A 179 0.73 -23.47 -1.72
C THR A 179 1.52 -23.75 -2.99
N ARG A 180 2.79 -24.07 -2.84
CA ARG A 180 3.58 -24.65 -3.96
C ARG A 180 2.95 -26.00 -4.28
N LEU A 181 2.25 -26.05 -5.40
CA LEU A 181 1.97 -27.29 -6.11
C LEU A 181 3.27 -27.86 -6.69
#